data_6f0c10b3015deeba3b1a8ced6fd48d5f
#
_entry.id   6f0c10b3015deeba3b1a8ced6fd48d5f
#
_cell.length_a   1.000
_cell.length_b   1.000
_cell.length_c   1.000
_cell.angle_alpha   90.00
_cell.angle_beta   90.00
_cell.angle_gamma   90.00
#
_symmetry.space_group_name_H-M   'P 1'
#
loop_
_entity.id
_entity.type
_entity.pdbx_description
1 polymer ?
#
loop_
_entity_poly.entity_id
_entity_poly.type
_entity_poly.pdbx_seq_one_letter_code
_entity_poly.pdbx_strand_id
1 'polypeptide(L)'
;MLFLLLLQNLHHPLQPPPSAPADFLKRAHTYSIVAYDSVTGDLGIAVQSKFPNVGGLVPWARAGVGAVATQSLSNTDYGEKGLELIARGATAPEAMRIIMRSDTRPSQRQVGMVDARGNAASWTGDSTFDWAGGRTGGRSDGRTGGKGQLIEGRYYAAQANIMVSDATVRNMAETFERTRGTLADRLLAALVAGQAGGGDKRGMQSAALLVVRAGAGYLGATDRYIDIRVYDAPDPIKELQRLYELHKLYFFTTDAADLVPITPALQKELEAILLAEPANQREKWLAAPQPSVNETFLTALANFMYWENYDVRVRMDGKIDRVALDDIRRNRRRR
;
A
#
# COMPACT_ATOMS: atom_id res chain seq x y z
N MET A 1 2.23 56.68 14.10
CA MET A 1 3.37 56.46 13.21
C MET A 1 4.27 55.33 13.73
N LEU A 2 3.66 54.19 14.10
CA LEU A 2 4.40 53.04 14.67
C LEU A 2 3.92 51.67 14.13
N PHE A 3 3.21 51.62 13.01
CA PHE A 3 2.64 50.39 12.45
C PHE A 3 3.18 50.05 11.04
N LEU A 4 4.18 50.77 10.54
CA LEU A 4 4.72 50.60 9.17
C LEU A 4 6.13 49.98 9.11
N LEU A 5 6.70 49.53 10.22
CA LEU A 5 8.09 48.99 10.26
C LEU A 5 8.19 47.49 10.49
N LEU A 6 7.08 46.73 10.46
CA LEU A 6 7.06 45.28 10.73
C LEU A 6 6.81 44.39 9.50
N LEU A 7 6.74 44.93 8.28
CA LEU A 7 6.47 44.16 7.06
C LEU A 7 7.65 44.04 6.08
N GLN A 8 8.85 44.46 6.45
CA GLN A 8 10.01 44.42 5.55
C GLN A 8 10.95 43.21 5.69
N ASN A 9 10.67 42.23 6.58
CA ASN A 9 11.59 41.08 6.82
C ASN A 9 11.04 39.70 6.49
N LEU A 10 10.04 39.56 5.60
CA LEU A 10 9.47 38.25 5.23
C LEU A 10 9.82 37.76 3.80
N HIS A 11 10.76 38.38 3.13
CA HIS A 11 11.29 37.90 1.87
C HIS A 11 12.76 37.46 2.04
N HIS A 12 13.03 36.47 2.90
CA HIS A 12 14.18 35.64 2.65
C HIS A 12 13.81 34.68 1.51
N PRO A 13 14.43 34.82 0.31
CA PRO A 13 14.29 33.80 -0.69
C PRO A 13 14.82 32.50 -0.05
N LEU A 14 13.94 31.49 0.01
CA LEU A 14 14.35 30.14 0.42
C LEU A 14 15.56 29.77 -0.45
N GLN A 15 16.73 29.72 0.14
CA GLN A 15 17.89 29.21 -0.57
C GLN A 15 17.56 27.80 -1.03
N PRO A 16 17.77 27.45 -2.31
CA PRO A 16 17.58 26.07 -2.72
C PRO A 16 18.44 25.20 -1.81
N PRO A 17 17.91 24.03 -1.37
CA PRO A 17 18.67 23.14 -0.51
C PRO A 17 20.02 22.84 -1.18
N PRO A 18 21.13 22.76 -0.43
CA PRO A 18 22.45 22.48 -0.98
C PRO A 18 22.34 21.23 -1.83
N SER A 19 22.95 21.25 -3.03
CA SER A 19 22.99 20.10 -3.94
C SER A 19 23.44 18.89 -3.13
N ALA A 20 22.61 17.84 -3.08
CA ALA A 20 22.95 16.63 -2.33
C ALA A 20 24.35 16.13 -2.77
N PRO A 21 25.22 15.75 -1.84
CA PRO A 21 26.55 15.24 -2.20
C PRO A 21 26.44 14.13 -3.25
N ALA A 22 27.36 14.06 -4.20
CA ALA A 22 27.32 13.07 -5.29
C ALA A 22 27.21 11.62 -4.78
N ASP A 23 27.69 11.33 -3.55
CA ASP A 23 27.56 10.03 -2.90
C ASP A 23 26.17 9.76 -2.31
N PHE A 24 25.36 10.77 -2.00
CA PHE A 24 23.97 10.58 -1.61
C PHE A 24 23.15 10.00 -2.79
N LEU A 25 23.50 10.39 -3.99
CA LEU A 25 22.86 9.95 -5.23
C LEU A 25 23.07 8.44 -5.48
N LYS A 26 24.15 7.86 -4.97
CA LYS A 26 24.46 6.42 -5.08
C LYS A 26 23.67 5.55 -4.10
N ARG A 27 22.78 6.12 -3.24
CA ARG A 27 22.19 5.44 -2.10
C ARG A 27 20.69 5.13 -2.20
N ALA A 28 19.98 5.58 -3.23
CA ALA A 28 18.54 5.37 -3.37
C ALA A 28 18.24 4.16 -4.25
N HIS A 29 18.14 2.99 -3.65
CA HIS A 29 17.79 1.73 -4.29
C HIS A 29 16.33 1.40 -4.01
N THR A 30 15.58 1.04 -5.04
CA THR A 30 14.16 0.83 -4.89
C THR A 30 13.64 -0.09 -5.98
N TYR A 31 12.70 -0.95 -5.63
CA TYR A 31 11.86 -1.61 -6.61
C TYR A 31 10.39 -1.43 -6.26
N SER A 32 9.57 -1.27 -7.27
CA SER A 32 8.14 -1.02 -7.12
C SER A 32 7.34 -1.57 -8.28
N ILE A 33 6.04 -1.71 -8.06
CA ILE A 33 5.05 -2.03 -9.07
C ILE A 33 3.85 -1.11 -8.89
N VAL A 34 3.39 -0.49 -9.98
CA VAL A 34 2.11 0.21 -10.07
C VAL A 34 1.15 -0.63 -10.89
N ALA A 35 -0.12 -0.70 -10.50
CA ALA A 35 -1.07 -1.51 -11.23
C ALA A 35 -2.51 -0.98 -11.16
N TYR A 36 -3.30 -1.39 -12.15
CA TYR A 36 -4.73 -1.17 -12.29
C TYR A 36 -5.46 -2.51 -12.39
N ASP A 37 -6.51 -2.70 -11.63
CA ASP A 37 -7.42 -3.83 -11.71
C ASP A 37 -8.66 -3.44 -12.52
N SER A 38 -8.80 -4.03 -13.70
CA SER A 38 -9.91 -3.71 -14.61
C SER A 38 -11.27 -4.25 -14.15
N VAL A 39 -11.30 -5.14 -13.15
CA VAL A 39 -12.53 -5.71 -12.59
C VAL A 39 -13.11 -4.82 -11.50
N THR A 40 -12.25 -4.37 -10.58
CA THR A 40 -12.67 -3.58 -9.41
C THR A 40 -12.50 -2.07 -9.62
N GLY A 41 -11.69 -1.65 -10.59
CA GLY A 41 -11.30 -0.25 -10.79
C GLY A 41 -10.20 0.23 -9.82
N ASP A 42 -9.66 -0.67 -9.01
CA ASP A 42 -8.59 -0.35 -8.06
C ASP A 42 -7.31 0.08 -8.75
N LEU A 43 -6.65 1.06 -8.16
CA LEU A 43 -5.32 1.52 -8.55
C LEU A 43 -4.39 1.40 -7.36
N GLY A 44 -3.20 0.84 -7.54
CA GLY A 44 -2.32 0.59 -6.41
C GLY A 44 -0.84 0.54 -6.73
N ILE A 45 -0.04 0.64 -5.67
CA ILE A 45 1.43 0.60 -5.70
C ILE A 45 1.94 -0.24 -4.53
N ALA A 46 2.89 -1.13 -4.81
CA ALA A 46 3.74 -1.71 -3.78
C ALA A 46 5.19 -1.32 -4.04
N VAL A 47 5.94 -1.02 -2.97
CA VAL A 47 7.33 -0.56 -3.05
C VAL A 47 8.15 -1.04 -1.86
N GLN A 48 9.42 -1.35 -2.11
CA GLN A 48 10.46 -1.61 -1.10
C GLN A 48 11.73 -0.82 -1.44
N SER A 49 12.43 -0.38 -0.39
CA SER A 49 13.70 0.35 -0.54
C SER A 49 14.63 0.13 0.65
N LYS A 50 15.93 0.22 0.42
CA LYS A 50 16.94 0.44 1.47
C LYS A 50 17.07 1.95 1.75
N PHE A 51 15.94 2.58 2.01
CA PHE A 51 15.78 3.99 2.37
C PHE A 51 14.63 4.11 3.38
N PRO A 52 14.70 4.95 4.41
CA PRO A 52 13.61 5.09 5.37
C PRO A 52 12.37 5.71 4.72
N ASN A 53 11.18 5.31 5.18
CA ASN A 53 9.91 5.92 4.78
C ASN A 53 9.66 6.02 3.26
N VAL A 54 9.99 4.98 2.53
CA VAL A 54 9.76 4.96 1.06
C VAL A 54 8.29 5.23 0.69
N GLY A 55 7.37 4.84 1.57
CA GLY A 55 5.93 5.06 1.40
C GLY A 55 5.49 6.53 1.43
N GLY A 56 6.32 7.44 1.95
CA GLY A 56 6.07 8.88 1.92
C GLY A 56 6.55 9.57 0.65
N LEU A 57 7.34 8.88 -0.19
CA LEU A 57 8.04 9.49 -1.32
C LEU A 57 7.63 8.89 -2.67
N VAL A 58 7.52 7.56 -2.75
CA VAL A 58 7.41 6.84 -4.02
C VAL A 58 5.98 6.69 -4.51
N PRO A 59 4.99 6.22 -3.70
CA PRO A 59 3.66 5.90 -4.17
C PRO A 59 2.73 7.11 -4.20
N TRP A 60 2.06 7.32 -5.34
CA TRP A 60 1.04 8.35 -5.58
C TRP A 60 -0.12 7.73 -6.34
N ALA A 61 -1.35 7.90 -5.86
CA ALA A 61 -2.53 7.39 -6.55
C ALA A 61 -3.75 8.28 -6.33
N ARG A 62 -4.66 8.29 -7.33
CA ARG A 62 -5.97 8.91 -7.28
C ARG A 62 -6.98 7.97 -7.90
N ALA A 63 -8.04 7.63 -7.16
CA ALA A 63 -9.09 6.72 -7.64
C ALA A 63 -9.74 7.27 -8.93
N GLY A 64 -10.01 6.36 -9.88
CA GLY A 64 -10.56 6.72 -11.18
C GLY A 64 -9.62 7.47 -12.13
N VAL A 65 -8.38 7.77 -11.70
CA VAL A 65 -7.38 8.52 -12.48
C VAL A 65 -6.17 7.65 -12.82
N GLY A 66 -5.36 7.28 -11.82
CA GLY A 66 -4.12 6.56 -12.07
C GLY A 66 -3.28 6.34 -10.83
N ALA A 67 -2.14 5.67 -11.03
CA ALA A 67 -1.11 5.45 -10.03
C ALA A 67 0.28 5.73 -10.59
N VAL A 68 1.16 6.32 -9.76
CA VAL A 68 2.53 6.70 -10.10
C VAL A 68 3.48 6.25 -9.02
N ALA A 69 4.59 5.63 -9.41
CA ALA A 69 5.73 5.36 -8.53
C ALA A 69 6.95 6.10 -9.07
N THR A 70 7.45 7.11 -8.33
CA THR A 70 8.65 7.87 -8.69
C THR A 70 9.81 7.51 -7.77
N GLN A 71 10.92 7.07 -8.33
CA GLN A 71 12.06 6.51 -7.59
C GLN A 71 13.41 6.80 -8.26
N SER A 72 14.51 6.22 -7.77
CA SER A 72 15.91 6.57 -8.05
C SER A 72 16.20 7.94 -7.42
N LEU A 73 16.72 8.94 -8.14
CA LEU A 73 16.64 10.31 -7.65
C LEU A 73 15.21 10.80 -7.83
N SER A 74 14.36 10.45 -6.86
CA SER A 74 12.93 10.70 -6.93
C SER A 74 12.63 12.19 -7.11
N ASN A 75 11.79 12.50 -8.10
CA ASN A 75 11.13 13.80 -8.18
C ASN A 75 9.67 13.62 -7.77
N THR A 76 9.34 14.04 -6.56
CA THR A 76 8.00 13.86 -5.98
C THR A 76 6.90 14.59 -6.77
N ASP A 77 7.25 15.68 -7.48
CA ASP A 77 6.33 16.39 -8.38
C ASP A 77 5.72 15.48 -9.46
N TYR A 78 6.41 14.40 -9.82
CA TYR A 78 5.91 13.47 -10.82
C TYR A 78 4.63 12.75 -10.39
N GLY A 79 4.45 12.54 -9.08
CA GLY A 79 3.23 11.99 -8.52
C GLY A 79 2.03 12.89 -8.83
N GLU A 80 2.09 14.14 -8.39
CA GLU A 80 0.98 15.09 -8.57
C GLU A 80 0.79 15.49 -10.03
N LYS A 81 1.86 15.92 -10.71
CA LYS A 81 1.81 16.35 -12.12
C LYS A 81 1.39 15.23 -13.05
N GLY A 82 1.88 14.01 -12.83
CA GLY A 82 1.49 12.84 -13.61
C GLY A 82 0.01 12.54 -13.47
N LEU A 83 -0.51 12.51 -12.24
CA LEU A 83 -1.94 12.29 -11.97
C LEU A 83 -2.81 13.42 -12.53
N GLU A 84 -2.35 14.67 -12.47
CA GLU A 84 -3.08 15.80 -13.05
C GLU A 84 -3.18 15.72 -14.56
N LEU A 85 -2.10 15.36 -15.25
CA LEU A 85 -2.11 15.15 -16.71
C LEU A 85 -3.06 14.01 -17.10
N ILE A 86 -3.05 12.91 -16.36
CA ILE A 86 -3.96 11.78 -16.60
C ILE A 86 -5.41 12.21 -16.34
N ALA A 87 -5.69 12.96 -15.27
CA ALA A 87 -7.02 13.49 -14.97
C ALA A 87 -7.56 14.42 -16.07
N ARG A 88 -6.66 15.12 -16.77
CA ARG A 88 -6.99 15.97 -17.95
C ARG A 88 -7.09 15.18 -19.26
N GLY A 89 -7.01 13.87 -19.23
CA GLY A 89 -7.26 13.01 -20.39
C GLY A 89 -6.03 12.40 -21.05
N ALA A 90 -4.80 12.76 -20.63
CA ALA A 90 -3.60 12.08 -21.11
C ALA A 90 -3.62 10.58 -20.73
N THR A 91 -3.05 9.72 -21.56
CA THR A 91 -2.69 8.36 -21.17
C THR A 91 -1.46 8.37 -20.27
N ALA A 92 -1.25 7.29 -19.49
CA ALA A 92 -0.04 7.18 -18.67
C ALA A 92 1.27 7.33 -19.50
N PRO A 93 1.42 6.74 -20.70
CA PRO A 93 2.57 7.01 -21.58
C PRO A 93 2.71 8.47 -22.01
N GLU A 94 1.61 9.17 -22.35
CA GLU A 94 1.65 10.59 -22.73
C GLU A 94 2.05 11.47 -21.56
N ALA A 95 1.46 11.26 -20.38
CA ALA A 95 1.82 11.95 -19.16
C ALA A 95 3.32 11.76 -18.85
N MET A 96 3.82 10.53 -18.95
CA MET A 96 5.23 10.20 -18.78
C MET A 96 6.13 11.02 -19.70
N ARG A 97 5.82 11.08 -21.00
CA ARG A 97 6.61 11.86 -21.95
C ARG A 97 6.62 13.36 -21.64
N ILE A 98 5.49 13.90 -21.21
CA ILE A 98 5.37 15.32 -20.87
C ILE A 98 6.24 15.66 -19.66
N ILE A 99 6.13 14.90 -18.58
CA ILE A 99 6.92 15.18 -17.36
C ILE A 99 8.43 14.98 -17.59
N MET A 100 8.83 13.98 -18.38
CA MET A 100 10.24 13.76 -18.71
C MET A 100 10.84 14.94 -19.50
N ARG A 101 10.08 15.51 -20.42
CA ARG A 101 10.53 16.69 -21.19
C ARG A 101 10.67 17.95 -20.34
N SER A 102 9.92 18.07 -19.26
CA SER A 102 9.95 19.21 -18.35
C SER A 102 10.99 19.10 -17.25
N ASP A 103 11.60 17.94 -17.04
CA ASP A 103 12.67 17.74 -16.05
C ASP A 103 14.03 18.06 -16.66
N THR A 104 14.88 18.72 -15.89
CA THR A 104 16.27 19.02 -16.27
C THR A 104 17.20 17.83 -16.11
N ARG A 105 16.78 16.76 -15.41
CA ARG A 105 17.58 15.57 -15.10
C ARG A 105 16.81 14.26 -15.29
N PRO A 106 16.12 14.03 -16.40
CA PRO A 106 15.32 12.82 -16.61
C PRO A 106 16.18 11.55 -16.64
N SER A 107 17.45 11.66 -17.00
CA SER A 107 18.42 10.55 -16.99
C SER A 107 18.64 9.91 -15.63
N GLN A 108 18.36 10.64 -14.54
CA GLN A 108 18.55 10.18 -13.17
C GLN A 108 17.24 9.64 -12.53
N ARG A 109 16.12 9.66 -13.24
CA ARG A 109 14.80 9.27 -12.73
C ARG A 109 14.46 7.83 -13.11
N GLN A 110 13.63 7.21 -12.27
CA GLN A 110 12.93 6.00 -12.64
C GLN A 110 11.48 6.12 -12.20
N VAL A 111 10.53 5.85 -13.10
CA VAL A 111 9.11 6.11 -12.87
C VAL A 111 8.26 5.02 -13.50
N GLY A 112 7.27 4.53 -12.77
CA GLY A 112 6.18 3.70 -13.28
C GLY A 112 4.86 4.45 -13.20
N MET A 113 4.01 4.33 -14.22
CA MET A 113 2.67 4.90 -14.26
C MET A 113 1.65 3.92 -14.82
N VAL A 114 0.42 4.00 -14.31
CA VAL A 114 -0.74 3.36 -14.92
C VAL A 114 -1.94 4.30 -14.82
N ASP A 115 -2.79 4.36 -15.85
CA ASP A 115 -4.06 5.08 -15.82
C ASP A 115 -5.26 4.14 -15.57
N ALA A 116 -6.41 4.71 -15.25
CA ALA A 116 -7.66 3.97 -15.01
C ALA A 116 -8.28 3.34 -16.27
N ARG A 117 -7.64 3.48 -17.44
CA ARG A 117 -7.97 2.79 -18.71
C ARG A 117 -7.02 1.60 -18.93
N GLY A 118 -6.09 1.40 -18.00
CA GLY A 118 -5.11 0.32 -18.02
C GLY A 118 -3.91 0.57 -18.95
N ASN A 119 -3.67 1.79 -19.46
CA ASN A 119 -2.42 2.08 -20.14
C ASN A 119 -1.31 2.21 -19.09
N ALA A 120 -0.17 1.60 -19.34
CA ALA A 120 0.96 1.56 -18.43
C ALA A 120 2.25 2.03 -19.12
N ALA A 121 3.13 2.67 -18.34
CA ALA A 121 4.44 3.09 -18.81
C ALA A 121 5.49 2.95 -17.70
N SER A 122 6.71 2.60 -18.09
CA SER A 122 7.89 2.63 -17.20
C SER A 122 9.05 3.34 -17.89
N TRP A 123 9.62 4.31 -17.20
CA TRP A 123 10.85 5.02 -17.61
C TRP A 123 11.99 4.63 -16.70
N THR A 124 13.12 4.27 -17.26
CA THR A 124 14.39 4.08 -16.56
C THR A 124 15.45 4.97 -17.21
N GLY A 125 15.93 5.99 -16.50
CA GLY A 125 16.96 6.90 -16.99
C GLY A 125 18.31 6.19 -17.17
N ASP A 126 19.11 6.65 -18.12
CA ASP A 126 20.42 6.06 -18.47
C ASP A 126 21.49 6.27 -17.39
N SER A 127 21.33 7.29 -16.56
CA SER A 127 22.22 7.60 -15.43
C SER A 127 21.79 6.94 -14.11
N THR A 128 20.83 6.00 -14.12
CA THR A 128 20.52 5.17 -12.97
C THR A 128 21.65 4.18 -12.69
N PHE A 129 21.88 3.86 -11.39
CA PHE A 129 23.04 3.04 -11.00
C PHE A 129 22.79 1.53 -11.14
N ASP A 130 23.85 0.76 -11.36
CA ASP A 130 23.92 -0.70 -11.49
C ASP A 130 22.84 -1.28 -12.40
N TRP A 131 22.41 -2.53 -12.16
CA TRP A 131 21.29 -3.05 -12.93
C TRP A 131 20.03 -2.22 -12.61
N ALA A 132 19.45 -1.65 -13.63
CA ALA A 132 18.19 -0.93 -13.56
C ALA A 132 17.36 -1.19 -14.82
N GLY A 133 16.04 -1.28 -14.65
CA GLY A 133 15.13 -1.54 -15.75
C GLY A 133 13.68 -1.63 -15.30
N GLY A 134 12.76 -1.85 -16.25
CA GLY A 134 11.36 -1.99 -16.00
C GLY A 134 10.68 -2.99 -16.91
N ARG A 135 9.47 -3.43 -16.54
CA ARG A 135 8.61 -4.32 -17.32
C ARG A 135 7.15 -3.87 -17.19
N THR A 136 6.40 -3.93 -18.29
CA THR A 136 4.97 -3.61 -18.32
C THR A 136 4.16 -4.82 -18.78
N GLY A 137 2.92 -4.90 -18.38
CA GLY A 137 2.00 -5.95 -18.79
C GLY A 137 1.56 -5.83 -20.25
N GLY A 138 0.97 -6.88 -20.79
CA GLY A 138 0.43 -6.91 -22.14
C GLY A 138 1.46 -6.90 -23.29
N ARG A 139 2.74 -7.04 -22.96
CA ARG A 139 3.81 -7.15 -23.96
C ARG A 139 4.04 -8.62 -24.32
N SER A 140 3.88 -8.95 -25.59
CA SER A 140 4.09 -10.32 -26.11
C SER A 140 5.56 -10.74 -26.15
N ASP A 141 6.50 -9.76 -26.18
CA ASP A 141 7.93 -10.04 -26.24
C ASP A 141 8.54 -10.40 -24.86
N GLY A 142 7.80 -10.17 -23.77
CA GLY A 142 8.23 -10.47 -22.39
C GLY A 142 9.51 -9.76 -21.95
N ARG A 143 10.03 -8.80 -22.72
CA ARG A 143 11.32 -8.16 -22.50
C ARG A 143 11.26 -7.13 -21.38
N THR A 144 12.34 -7.07 -20.62
CA THR A 144 12.62 -6.00 -19.67
C THR A 144 13.27 -4.83 -20.43
N GLY A 145 12.69 -3.62 -20.27
CA GLY A 145 13.33 -2.40 -20.78
C GLY A 145 14.51 -2.02 -19.89
N GLY A 146 15.62 -1.66 -20.50
CA GLY A 146 16.85 -1.22 -19.83
C GLY A 146 16.90 0.28 -19.59
N LYS A 147 18.11 0.74 -19.24
CA LYS A 147 18.41 2.17 -19.04
C LYS A 147 18.23 2.98 -20.33
N GLY A 148 17.80 4.24 -20.17
CA GLY A 148 17.52 5.15 -21.29
C GLY A 148 16.23 4.80 -22.05
N GLN A 149 15.39 3.91 -21.53
CA GLN A 149 14.22 3.40 -22.24
C GLN A 149 12.91 3.76 -21.54
N LEU A 150 11.95 4.23 -22.34
CA LEU A 150 10.53 4.27 -22.03
C LEU A 150 9.88 3.01 -22.63
N ILE A 151 9.25 2.20 -21.78
CA ILE A 151 8.47 1.05 -22.21
C ILE A 151 6.99 1.29 -21.91
N GLU A 152 6.13 0.82 -22.81
CA GLU A 152 4.69 0.98 -22.73
C GLU A 152 4.02 -0.38 -22.70
N GLY A 153 2.85 -0.47 -22.08
CA GLY A 153 2.07 -1.69 -21.98
C GLY A 153 0.72 -1.47 -21.34
N ARG A 154 0.23 -2.51 -20.65
CA ARG A 154 -1.12 -2.53 -20.09
C ARG A 154 -1.12 -3.02 -18.66
N TYR A 155 -2.03 -2.46 -17.86
CA TYR A 155 -2.44 -2.88 -16.51
C TYR A 155 -1.41 -2.71 -15.41
N TYR A 156 -0.11 -2.85 -15.65
CA TYR A 156 0.92 -2.62 -14.65
C TYR A 156 2.25 -2.17 -15.26
N ALA A 157 3.06 -1.52 -14.40
CA ALA A 157 4.47 -1.27 -14.64
C ALA A 157 5.27 -1.63 -13.39
N ALA A 158 6.25 -2.52 -13.54
CA ALA A 158 7.23 -2.89 -12.52
C ALA A 158 8.58 -2.32 -12.91
N GLN A 159 9.29 -1.71 -11.97
CA GLN A 159 10.61 -1.10 -12.18
C GLN A 159 11.51 -1.27 -10.96
N ALA A 160 12.81 -1.31 -11.21
CA ALA A 160 13.81 -1.46 -10.17
C ALA A 160 15.13 -0.81 -10.58
N ASN A 161 15.90 -0.31 -9.62
CA ASN A 161 17.22 0.25 -9.81
C ASN A 161 18.17 -0.22 -8.71
N ILE A 162 19.45 -0.39 -9.09
CA ILE A 162 20.54 -0.89 -8.22
C ILE A 162 20.23 -2.30 -7.66
N MET A 163 19.68 -3.14 -8.51
CA MET A 163 19.36 -4.52 -8.15
C MET A 163 20.53 -5.47 -8.39
N VAL A 164 20.40 -6.66 -7.84
CA VAL A 164 21.34 -7.77 -8.11
C VAL A 164 21.28 -8.16 -9.57
N SER A 165 20.06 -8.26 -10.14
CA SER A 165 19.83 -8.63 -11.55
C SER A 165 18.42 -8.21 -12.02
N ASP A 166 18.10 -8.54 -13.27
CA ASP A 166 16.76 -8.39 -13.85
C ASP A 166 15.70 -9.30 -13.20
N ALA A 167 16.14 -10.33 -12.48
CA ALA A 167 15.25 -11.29 -11.84
C ALA A 167 14.25 -10.61 -10.86
N THR A 168 14.64 -9.52 -10.22
CA THR A 168 13.74 -8.73 -9.37
C THR A 168 12.51 -8.29 -10.14
N VAL A 169 12.65 -7.60 -11.26
CA VAL A 169 11.54 -7.10 -12.08
C VAL A 169 10.79 -8.24 -12.77
N ARG A 170 11.50 -9.23 -13.27
CA ARG A 170 10.89 -10.40 -13.92
C ARG A 170 10.00 -11.17 -12.94
N ASN A 171 10.50 -11.52 -11.77
CA ASN A 171 9.75 -12.25 -10.75
C ASN A 171 8.52 -11.46 -10.26
N MET A 172 8.67 -10.12 -10.08
CA MET A 172 7.53 -9.24 -9.74
C MET A 172 6.42 -9.34 -10.79
N ALA A 173 6.77 -9.16 -12.06
CA ALA A 173 5.83 -9.16 -13.17
C ALA A 173 5.12 -10.53 -13.31
N GLU A 174 5.89 -11.60 -13.37
CA GLU A 174 5.35 -12.96 -13.52
C GLU A 174 4.48 -13.39 -12.33
N THR A 175 4.86 -12.99 -11.11
CA THR A 175 4.06 -13.29 -9.92
C THR A 175 2.78 -12.46 -9.91
N PHE A 176 2.85 -11.17 -10.25
CA PHE A 176 1.66 -10.32 -10.37
C PHE A 176 0.64 -10.87 -11.36
N GLU A 177 1.10 -11.35 -12.51
CA GLU A 177 0.24 -11.94 -13.56
C GLU A 177 -0.43 -13.25 -13.13
N ARG A 178 0.28 -14.09 -12.38
CA ARG A 178 -0.20 -15.41 -11.94
C ARG A 178 -1.03 -15.38 -10.65
N THR A 179 -0.79 -14.41 -9.78
CA THR A 179 -1.46 -14.34 -8.48
C THR A 179 -2.93 -13.96 -8.66
N ARG A 180 -3.82 -14.71 -7.99
CA ARG A 180 -5.25 -14.43 -7.90
C ARG A 180 -5.54 -13.72 -6.56
N GLY A 181 -6.67 -13.04 -6.49
CA GLY A 181 -7.09 -12.29 -5.31
C GLY A 181 -7.26 -10.81 -5.61
N THR A 182 -7.32 -9.98 -4.58
CA THR A 182 -7.45 -8.53 -4.69
C THR A 182 -6.20 -7.90 -5.32
N LEU A 183 -6.30 -6.65 -5.79
CA LEU A 183 -5.13 -5.92 -6.27
C LEU A 183 -4.02 -5.85 -5.21
N ALA A 184 -4.39 -5.68 -3.93
CA ALA A 184 -3.45 -5.64 -2.81
C ALA A 184 -2.69 -6.98 -2.65
N ASP A 185 -3.40 -8.13 -2.71
CA ASP A 185 -2.78 -9.45 -2.63
C ASP A 185 -1.75 -9.65 -3.76
N ARG A 186 -2.11 -9.26 -4.97
CA ARG A 186 -1.27 -9.37 -6.17
C ARG A 186 -0.03 -8.48 -6.09
N LEU A 187 -0.20 -7.24 -5.63
CA LEU A 187 0.90 -6.27 -5.45
C LEU A 187 1.88 -6.73 -4.37
N LEU A 188 1.36 -7.24 -3.25
CA LEU A 188 2.19 -7.72 -2.14
C LEU A 188 2.95 -9.00 -2.53
N ALA A 189 2.29 -9.93 -3.22
CA ALA A 189 2.95 -11.13 -3.76
C ALA A 189 4.09 -10.78 -4.73
N ALA A 190 3.85 -9.78 -5.61
CA ALA A 190 4.88 -9.28 -6.52
C ALA A 190 6.09 -8.71 -5.76
N LEU A 191 5.86 -7.94 -4.68
CA LEU A 191 6.92 -7.36 -3.87
C LEU A 191 7.78 -8.45 -3.21
N VAL A 192 7.16 -9.48 -2.65
CA VAL A 192 7.82 -10.67 -2.09
C VAL A 192 8.68 -11.38 -3.15
N ALA A 193 8.12 -11.59 -4.34
CA ALA A 193 8.82 -12.25 -5.45
C ALA A 193 10.01 -11.42 -5.97
N GLY A 194 9.89 -10.08 -5.95
CA GLY A 194 11.00 -9.18 -6.26
C GLY A 194 12.18 -9.37 -5.32
N GLN A 195 11.91 -9.49 -4.01
CA GLN A 195 12.96 -9.78 -3.02
C GLN A 195 13.60 -11.16 -3.24
N ALA A 196 12.80 -12.18 -3.54
CA ALA A 196 13.30 -13.52 -3.88
C ALA A 196 14.16 -13.53 -5.15
N GLY A 197 13.98 -12.58 -6.06
CA GLY A 197 14.82 -12.35 -7.24
C GLY A 197 16.17 -11.69 -6.95
N GLY A 198 16.53 -11.51 -5.68
CA GLY A 198 17.76 -10.89 -5.21
C GLY A 198 17.55 -9.50 -4.59
N GLY A 199 16.52 -8.78 -5.01
CA GLY A 199 16.18 -7.46 -4.45
C GLY A 199 17.29 -6.43 -4.50
N ASP A 200 17.27 -5.51 -3.53
CA ASP A 200 18.28 -4.47 -3.34
C ASP A 200 19.60 -5.06 -2.83
N LYS A 201 20.71 -4.76 -3.52
CA LYS A 201 22.05 -5.25 -3.17
C LYS A 201 22.51 -4.90 -1.73
N ARG A 202 21.93 -3.89 -1.14
CA ARG A 202 22.25 -3.44 0.23
C ARG A 202 21.34 -4.01 1.30
N GLY A 203 20.30 -4.74 0.91
CA GLY A 203 19.25 -5.27 1.79
C GLY A 203 17.99 -4.41 1.81
N MET A 204 17.21 -4.48 2.89
CA MET A 204 15.90 -3.86 3.04
C MET A 204 15.89 -2.85 4.17
N GLN A 205 14.93 -1.89 4.16
CA GLN A 205 14.72 -0.96 5.28
C GLN A 205 13.26 -0.52 5.41
N SER A 206 12.57 -0.19 4.32
CA SER A 206 11.18 0.25 4.36
C SER A 206 10.37 -0.36 3.23
N ALA A 207 9.05 -0.42 3.39
CA ALA A 207 8.12 -0.88 2.36
C ALA A 207 6.77 -0.18 2.50
N ALA A 208 5.97 -0.15 1.42
CA ALA A 208 4.62 0.38 1.47
C ALA A 208 3.70 -0.31 0.47
N LEU A 209 2.40 -0.32 0.81
CA LEU A 209 1.29 -0.75 -0.02
C LEU A 209 0.23 0.35 0.01
N LEU A 210 -0.04 0.95 -1.14
CA LEU A 210 -1.11 1.92 -1.34
C LEU A 210 -2.10 1.36 -2.36
N VAL A 211 -3.38 1.30 -2.02
CA VAL A 211 -4.47 1.03 -2.96
C VAL A 211 -5.56 2.06 -2.77
N VAL A 212 -6.01 2.64 -3.87
CA VAL A 212 -7.12 3.60 -3.88
C VAL A 212 -8.31 3.02 -4.64
N ARG A 213 -9.50 3.27 -4.07
CA ARG A 213 -10.82 2.93 -4.61
C ARG A 213 -11.78 4.04 -4.24
N ALA A 214 -12.61 4.49 -5.18
CA ALA A 214 -13.55 5.57 -4.95
C ALA A 214 -14.45 5.30 -3.73
N GLY A 215 -14.43 6.22 -2.77
CA GLY A 215 -15.25 6.16 -1.56
C GLY A 215 -14.98 4.97 -0.63
N ALA A 216 -13.87 4.23 -0.77
CA ALA A 216 -13.59 3.03 0.03
C ALA A 216 -12.63 3.27 1.21
N GLY A 217 -12.20 4.50 1.44
CA GLY A 217 -11.44 4.85 2.64
C GLY A 217 -12.30 4.91 3.88
N TYR A 218 -11.71 5.27 5.01
CA TYR A 218 -12.39 5.27 6.31
C TYR A 218 -13.73 6.02 6.29
N LEU A 219 -14.79 5.34 6.63
CA LEU A 219 -16.19 5.81 6.61
C LEU A 219 -16.66 6.37 5.24
N GLY A 220 -16.04 5.98 4.14
CA GLY A 220 -16.35 6.52 2.82
C GLY A 220 -15.86 7.94 2.56
N ALA A 221 -15.12 8.55 3.49
CA ALA A 221 -14.71 9.96 3.41
C ALA A 221 -13.50 10.20 2.49
N THR A 222 -12.76 9.16 2.15
CA THR A 222 -11.59 9.23 1.27
C THR A 222 -11.53 8.07 0.30
N ASP A 223 -10.66 8.16 -0.69
CA ASP A 223 -10.40 7.08 -1.66
C ASP A 223 -9.27 6.13 -1.22
N ARG A 224 -8.62 6.38 -0.07
CA ARG A 224 -7.52 5.55 0.44
C ARG A 224 -8.07 4.27 1.04
N TYR A 225 -8.24 3.24 0.20
CA TYR A 225 -8.74 1.93 0.60
C TYR A 225 -7.73 1.17 1.46
N ILE A 226 -6.46 1.18 1.05
CA ILE A 226 -5.33 0.63 1.81
C ILE A 226 -4.17 1.61 1.73
N ASP A 227 -3.61 2.02 2.87
CA ASP A 227 -2.39 2.84 2.95
C ASP A 227 -1.56 2.35 4.14
N ILE A 228 -0.67 1.40 3.87
CA ILE A 228 0.17 0.76 4.88
C ILE A 228 1.63 1.09 4.58
N ARG A 229 2.34 1.61 5.59
CA ARG A 229 3.72 2.06 5.46
C ARG A 229 4.56 1.50 6.59
N VAL A 230 5.61 0.77 6.22
CA VAL A 230 6.67 0.36 7.13
C VAL A 230 7.80 1.37 6.98
N TYR A 231 7.97 2.22 7.99
CA TYR A 231 8.93 3.32 7.98
C TYR A 231 10.38 2.83 7.99
N ASP A 232 10.67 1.89 8.90
CA ASP A 232 11.99 1.31 9.14
C ASP A 232 11.83 -0.05 9.82
N ALA A 233 12.35 -1.10 9.20
CA ALA A 233 12.35 -2.46 9.78
C ALA A 233 13.45 -3.32 9.12
N PRO A 234 14.03 -4.28 9.85
CA PRO A 234 14.99 -5.23 9.28
C PRO A 234 14.40 -6.08 8.15
N ASP A 235 13.13 -6.48 8.26
CA ASP A 235 12.36 -7.16 7.22
C ASP A 235 11.03 -6.40 6.99
N PRO A 236 11.06 -5.32 6.19
CA PRO A 236 9.89 -4.47 6.01
C PRO A 236 8.79 -5.14 5.17
N ILE A 237 9.12 -6.13 4.35
CA ILE A 237 8.13 -6.87 3.55
C ILE A 237 7.32 -7.79 4.46
N LYS A 238 7.97 -8.53 5.35
CA LYS A 238 7.29 -9.37 6.33
C LYS A 238 6.41 -8.55 7.28
N GLU A 239 6.91 -7.38 7.71
CA GLU A 239 6.12 -6.46 8.52
C GLU A 239 4.93 -5.88 7.73
N LEU A 240 5.12 -5.53 6.46
CA LEU A 240 4.04 -5.08 5.58
C LEU A 240 2.95 -6.17 5.41
N GLN A 241 3.35 -7.44 5.25
CA GLN A 241 2.43 -8.57 5.22
C GLN A 241 1.63 -8.69 6.52
N ARG A 242 2.30 -8.61 7.67
CA ARG A 242 1.65 -8.65 8.98
C ARG A 242 0.64 -7.51 9.16
N LEU A 243 1.00 -6.30 8.77
CA LEU A 243 0.13 -5.12 8.83
C LEU A 243 -1.04 -5.21 7.85
N TYR A 244 -0.85 -5.83 6.70
CA TYR A 244 -1.93 -6.06 5.74
C TYR A 244 -2.95 -7.08 6.27
N GLU A 245 -2.51 -8.17 6.91
CA GLU A 245 -3.42 -9.09 7.59
C GLU A 245 -4.21 -8.39 8.71
N LEU A 246 -3.54 -7.51 9.48
CA LEU A 246 -4.20 -6.69 10.50
C LEU A 246 -5.21 -5.71 9.87
N HIS A 247 -4.87 -5.09 8.75
CA HIS A 247 -5.78 -4.23 8.00
C HIS A 247 -7.03 -5.02 7.53
N LYS A 248 -6.86 -6.21 7.01
CA LYS A 248 -7.99 -7.08 6.62
C LYS A 248 -8.89 -7.43 7.82
N LEU A 249 -8.30 -7.66 8.99
CA LEU A 249 -9.06 -7.94 10.20
C LEU A 249 -10.01 -6.80 10.56
N TYR A 250 -9.54 -5.55 10.51
CA TYR A 250 -10.29 -4.39 10.98
C TYR A 250 -11.13 -3.67 9.92
N PHE A 251 -10.83 -3.85 8.63
CA PHE A 251 -11.46 -3.05 7.58
C PHE A 251 -12.16 -3.85 6.48
N PHE A 252 -11.92 -5.16 6.39
CA PHE A 252 -12.60 -5.98 5.40
C PHE A 252 -13.85 -6.64 6.00
N THR A 253 -14.92 -6.65 5.22
CA THR A 253 -16.15 -7.34 5.61
C THR A 253 -15.96 -8.85 5.63
N THR A 254 -16.79 -9.52 6.42
CA THR A 254 -16.81 -10.98 6.56
C THR A 254 -17.22 -11.66 5.25
N ASP A 255 -16.44 -12.64 4.81
CA ASP A 255 -16.87 -13.58 3.78
C ASP A 255 -17.88 -14.57 4.39
N ALA A 256 -18.91 -14.93 3.63
CA ALA A 256 -19.91 -15.89 4.07
C ALA A 256 -19.30 -17.25 4.50
N ALA A 257 -18.20 -17.65 3.89
CA ALA A 257 -17.45 -18.86 4.21
C ALA A 257 -16.76 -18.81 5.59
N ASP A 258 -16.54 -17.60 6.12
CA ASP A 258 -15.88 -17.39 7.41
C ASP A 258 -16.86 -17.26 8.59
N LEU A 259 -18.15 -17.44 8.35
CA LEU A 259 -19.17 -17.39 9.41
C LEU A 259 -19.30 -18.70 10.18
N VAL A 260 -19.10 -18.64 11.47
CA VAL A 260 -19.19 -19.77 12.39
C VAL A 260 -20.45 -19.65 13.25
N PRO A 261 -21.38 -20.63 13.26
CA PRO A 261 -22.52 -20.65 14.20
C PRO A 261 -22.02 -20.70 15.65
N ILE A 262 -22.63 -19.92 16.53
CA ILE A 262 -22.31 -19.94 17.95
C ILE A 262 -23.01 -21.14 18.58
N THR A 263 -22.27 -22.23 18.70
CA THR A 263 -22.75 -23.46 19.41
C THR A 263 -22.78 -23.23 20.93
N PRO A 264 -23.49 -24.08 21.74
CA PRO A 264 -23.44 -23.97 23.19
C PRO A 264 -22.04 -24.02 23.79
N ALA A 265 -21.13 -24.79 23.18
CA ALA A 265 -19.73 -24.86 23.60
C ALA A 265 -18.99 -23.56 23.32
N LEU A 266 -19.17 -22.96 22.13
CA LEU A 266 -18.58 -21.69 21.77
C LEU A 266 -19.18 -20.54 22.56
N GLN A 267 -20.51 -20.55 22.83
CA GLN A 267 -21.14 -19.59 23.70
C GLN A 267 -20.46 -19.56 25.09
N LYS A 268 -20.28 -20.72 25.70
CA LYS A 268 -19.63 -20.85 27.01
C LYS A 268 -18.18 -20.29 27.00
N GLU A 269 -17.45 -20.51 25.92
CA GLU A 269 -16.11 -19.93 25.71
C GLU A 269 -16.17 -18.40 25.67
N LEU A 270 -17.04 -17.84 24.83
CA LEU A 270 -17.21 -16.39 24.68
C LEU A 270 -17.73 -15.73 25.97
N GLU A 271 -18.69 -16.36 26.68
CA GLU A 271 -19.16 -15.88 27.98
C GLU A 271 -18.03 -15.78 29.01
N ALA A 272 -17.16 -16.77 29.05
CA ALA A 272 -16.00 -16.72 29.93
C ALA A 272 -15.08 -15.53 29.61
N ILE A 273 -15.04 -15.09 28.35
CA ILE A 273 -14.34 -13.88 27.92
C ILE A 273 -15.06 -12.63 28.43
N LEU A 274 -16.36 -12.50 28.14
CA LEU A 274 -17.14 -11.33 28.48
C LEU A 274 -17.26 -11.09 29.98
N LEU A 275 -17.37 -12.18 30.78
CA LEU A 275 -17.45 -12.10 32.24
C LEU A 275 -16.11 -11.76 32.92
N ALA A 276 -14.98 -12.11 32.28
CA ALA A 276 -13.64 -11.87 32.83
C ALA A 276 -13.12 -10.47 32.53
N GLU A 277 -13.59 -9.83 31.45
CA GLU A 277 -13.15 -8.50 31.06
C GLU A 277 -13.95 -7.42 31.81
N PRO A 278 -13.36 -6.71 32.79
CA PRO A 278 -13.94 -5.48 33.30
C PRO A 278 -13.70 -4.39 32.24
N ALA A 279 -14.70 -3.89 31.59
CA ALA A 279 -14.60 -2.78 30.65
C ALA A 279 -13.99 -1.58 31.36
N ASN A 280 -12.67 -1.40 31.22
CA ASN A 280 -11.92 -0.32 31.86
C ASN A 280 -12.29 -0.06 33.33
N GLN A 281 -12.63 -1.10 34.08
CA GLN A 281 -13.07 -1.04 35.48
C GLN A 281 -14.44 -0.36 35.69
N ARG A 282 -15.21 -0.07 34.66
CA ARG A 282 -16.49 0.64 34.81
C ARG A 282 -17.71 -0.25 34.64
N GLU A 283 -17.72 -1.13 33.63
CA GLU A 283 -18.86 -2.00 33.31
C GLU A 283 -18.38 -3.38 32.89
N LYS A 284 -19.22 -4.40 33.13
CA LYS A 284 -19.04 -5.73 32.56
C LYS A 284 -19.88 -5.83 31.30
N TRP A 285 -19.32 -6.42 30.26
CA TRP A 285 -20.04 -6.67 29.03
C TRP A 285 -21.23 -7.58 29.23
N LEU A 286 -21.08 -8.57 30.12
CA LEU A 286 -22.09 -9.51 30.49
C LEU A 286 -22.12 -9.66 32.02
N ALA A 287 -23.27 -9.48 32.65
CA ALA A 287 -23.41 -9.55 34.13
C ALA A 287 -23.46 -10.98 34.66
N ALA A 288 -24.00 -11.92 33.88
CA ALA A 288 -24.15 -13.34 34.22
C ALA A 288 -24.23 -14.19 32.94
N PRO A 289 -23.91 -15.52 33.03
CA PRO A 289 -24.11 -16.44 31.90
C PRO A 289 -25.58 -16.46 31.45
N GLN A 290 -25.79 -16.65 30.13
CA GLN A 290 -27.09 -16.67 29.51
C GLN A 290 -27.53 -18.11 29.18
N PRO A 291 -28.82 -18.45 29.27
CA PRO A 291 -29.31 -19.82 29.02
C PRO A 291 -29.17 -20.26 27.55
N SER A 292 -29.05 -19.31 26.65
CA SER A 292 -28.89 -19.55 25.20
C SER A 292 -28.26 -18.36 24.51
N VAL A 293 -27.97 -18.49 23.21
CA VAL A 293 -27.59 -17.38 22.34
C VAL A 293 -28.84 -16.50 22.13
N ASN A 294 -29.09 -15.60 23.07
CA ASN A 294 -30.20 -14.66 23.08
C ASN A 294 -29.73 -13.22 22.80
N GLU A 295 -30.68 -12.28 22.75
CA GLU A 295 -30.40 -10.87 22.49
C GLU A 295 -29.41 -10.24 23.50
N THR A 296 -29.54 -10.59 24.79
CA THR A 296 -28.63 -10.10 25.85
C THR A 296 -27.19 -10.54 25.60
N PHE A 297 -26.99 -11.83 25.30
CA PHE A 297 -25.68 -12.35 24.96
C PHE A 297 -25.11 -11.70 23.68
N LEU A 298 -25.91 -11.62 22.62
CA LEU A 298 -25.48 -11.03 21.34
C LEU A 298 -25.14 -9.55 21.46
N THR A 299 -25.93 -8.80 22.25
CA THR A 299 -25.63 -7.38 22.53
C THR A 299 -24.31 -7.22 23.30
N ALA A 300 -24.09 -8.05 24.32
CA ALA A 300 -22.82 -8.02 25.05
C ALA A 300 -21.63 -8.38 24.17
N LEU A 301 -21.77 -9.40 23.32
CA LEU A 301 -20.73 -9.77 22.36
C LEU A 301 -20.47 -8.65 21.33
N ALA A 302 -21.52 -8.03 20.80
CA ALA A 302 -21.40 -6.91 19.86
C ALA A 302 -20.68 -5.73 20.51
N ASN A 303 -21.04 -5.34 21.74
CA ASN A 303 -20.39 -4.26 22.46
C ASN A 303 -18.91 -4.55 22.71
N PHE A 304 -18.56 -5.78 23.07
CA PHE A 304 -17.17 -6.20 23.19
C PHE A 304 -16.43 -6.12 21.87
N MET A 305 -17.04 -6.59 20.77
CA MET A 305 -16.44 -6.53 19.44
C MET A 305 -16.22 -5.09 18.96
N TYR A 306 -17.17 -4.17 19.21
CA TYR A 306 -16.99 -2.73 18.94
C TYR A 306 -15.86 -2.13 19.77
N TRP A 307 -15.74 -2.51 21.04
CA TRP A 307 -14.66 -2.03 21.90
C TRP A 307 -13.27 -2.47 21.42
N GLU A 308 -13.18 -3.69 20.87
CA GLU A 308 -11.92 -4.22 20.29
C GLU A 308 -11.72 -3.82 18.82
N ASN A 309 -12.56 -2.91 18.27
CA ASN A 309 -12.52 -2.39 16.89
C ASN A 309 -12.81 -3.44 15.79
N TYR A 310 -13.60 -4.47 16.09
CA TYR A 310 -14.07 -5.43 15.07
C TYR A 310 -15.37 -4.98 14.39
N ASP A 311 -15.60 -3.68 14.23
CA ASP A 311 -16.86 -3.06 13.82
C ASP A 311 -17.48 -3.72 12.58
N VAL A 312 -16.67 -3.93 11.54
CA VAL A 312 -17.13 -4.51 10.26
C VAL A 312 -17.46 -6.00 10.34
N ARG A 313 -17.19 -6.66 11.49
CA ARG A 313 -17.38 -8.08 11.73
C ARG A 313 -18.44 -8.40 12.78
N VAL A 314 -19.08 -7.36 13.34
CA VAL A 314 -20.17 -7.52 14.33
C VAL A 314 -21.40 -8.15 13.69
N ARG A 315 -22.01 -9.12 14.37
CA ARG A 315 -23.21 -9.84 13.92
C ARG A 315 -24.20 -10.07 15.06
N MET A 316 -25.50 -10.03 14.69
CA MET A 316 -26.60 -10.28 15.62
C MET A 316 -27.44 -11.51 15.24
N ASP A 317 -26.95 -12.33 14.29
CA ASP A 317 -27.66 -13.49 13.73
C ASP A 317 -27.27 -14.85 14.36
N GLY A 318 -26.62 -14.82 15.53
CA GLY A 318 -26.16 -16.04 16.22
C GLY A 318 -24.91 -16.66 15.61
N LYS A 319 -24.18 -15.92 14.79
CA LYS A 319 -22.90 -16.33 14.22
C LYS A 319 -21.80 -15.36 14.62
N ILE A 320 -20.56 -15.82 14.56
CA ILE A 320 -19.37 -14.99 14.73
C ILE A 320 -18.44 -15.17 13.53
N ASP A 321 -17.75 -14.10 13.17
CA ASP A 321 -16.72 -14.14 12.17
C ASP A 321 -15.50 -14.94 12.67
N ARG A 322 -15.01 -15.90 11.85
CA ARG A 322 -13.88 -16.76 12.18
C ARG A 322 -12.61 -15.98 12.40
N VAL A 323 -12.35 -14.94 11.55
CA VAL A 323 -11.12 -14.15 11.63
C VAL A 323 -11.07 -13.37 12.92
N ALA A 324 -12.20 -12.75 13.32
CA ALA A 324 -12.33 -12.07 14.61
C ALA A 324 -12.22 -13.07 15.78
N LEU A 325 -12.89 -14.21 15.73
CA LEU A 325 -12.83 -15.24 16.75
C LEU A 325 -11.40 -15.75 16.99
N ASP A 326 -10.66 -16.01 15.92
CA ASP A 326 -9.28 -16.49 16.01
C ASP A 326 -8.36 -15.42 16.59
N ASP A 327 -8.61 -14.15 16.31
CA ASP A 327 -7.84 -13.05 16.89
C ASP A 327 -8.18 -12.83 18.36
N ILE A 328 -9.46 -12.87 18.75
CA ILE A 328 -9.91 -12.84 20.15
C ILE A 328 -9.23 -13.95 20.95
N ARG A 329 -9.15 -15.18 20.42
CA ARG A 329 -8.48 -16.32 21.06
C ARG A 329 -6.98 -16.11 21.20
N ARG A 330 -6.33 -15.51 20.20
CA ARG A 330 -4.87 -15.21 20.22
C ARG A 330 -4.52 -14.13 21.22
N ASN A 331 -5.31 -13.05 21.26
CA ASN A 331 -5.05 -11.91 22.13
C ASN A 331 -5.21 -12.27 23.61
N ARG A 332 -6.14 -13.17 23.94
CA ARG A 332 -6.27 -13.69 25.30
C ARG A 332 -5.05 -14.48 25.81
N ARG A 333 -4.37 -15.19 24.92
CA ARG A 333 -3.15 -15.92 25.31
C ARG A 333 -1.95 -14.99 25.57
N ARG A 334 -2.07 -13.70 25.26
CA ARG A 334 -1.02 -12.68 25.44
C ARG A 334 -1.29 -11.75 26.62
N ARG A 335 -2.52 -11.75 27.15
CA ARG A 335 -2.92 -11.04 28.37
C ARG A 335 -2.86 -12.01 29.57
#